data_32d63b1e8108d404c4f801c0d731925f
#
_entry.id   32d63b1e8108d404c4f801c0d731925f
#
_cell.length_a   1.000
_cell.length_b   1.000
_cell.length_c   1.000
_cell.angle_alpha   90.00
_cell.angle_beta   90.00
_cell.angle_gamma   90.00
#
_symmetry.space_group_name_H-M   'P 1'
#
loop_
_entity.id
_entity.type
_entity.pdbx_description
1 polymer ?
#
loop_
_entity_poly.entity_id
_entity_poly.type
_entity_poly.pdbx_seq_one_letter_code
_entity_poly.pdbx_strand_id
1 'polypeptide(L)'
;MKEDPSLEYDLGMLRKKTIAYHVKKFFKNSKDLNKFIEDAYNFFLRERHKVTFYDDVIEVLEELSSKYRLGVLTNGNADVNKLGIGHLFDFSISAMDVKSNKPDQAHFVKARELSQVDFNETLHVGDHPLNDVLGARELGINTMWFNLNNLNWDIDNNPPIQFTKWSQFKDLLESSYGK
;
A
#
# COMPACT_ATOMS: atom_id res chain seq x y z
N MET A 1 20.34 2.78 -22.88
CA MET A 1 19.16 1.88 -22.76
C MET A 1 17.97 2.76 -22.50
N LYS A 2 16.91 2.69 -23.33
CA LYS A 2 15.65 3.36 -22.98
C LYS A 2 15.16 2.69 -21.72
N GLU A 3 14.93 3.47 -20.67
CA GLU A 3 14.33 2.98 -19.45
C GLU A 3 12.92 2.47 -19.79
N ASP A 4 12.59 1.30 -19.27
CA ASP A 4 11.28 0.70 -19.43
C ASP A 4 10.34 1.39 -18.41
N PRO A 5 9.38 2.23 -18.85
CA PRO A 5 8.56 2.99 -17.92
C PRO A 5 7.71 2.11 -16.98
N SER A 6 7.47 0.85 -17.36
CA SER A 6 6.70 -0.08 -16.52
C SER A 6 7.40 -0.40 -15.21
N LEU A 7 8.72 -0.22 -15.13
CA LEU A 7 9.50 -0.49 -13.91
C LEU A 7 9.18 0.47 -12.76
N GLU A 8 8.54 1.59 -13.02
CA GLU A 8 8.10 2.53 -11.99
C GLU A 8 7.01 1.93 -11.10
N TYR A 9 6.12 1.10 -11.67
CA TYR A 9 5.01 0.49 -10.96
C TYR A 9 5.08 -1.05 -10.91
N ASP A 10 5.88 -1.70 -11.78
CA ASP A 10 6.11 -3.15 -11.74
C ASP A 10 7.35 -3.50 -10.91
N LEU A 11 7.20 -3.45 -9.59
CA LEU A 11 8.28 -3.81 -8.67
C LEU A 11 8.73 -5.28 -8.79
N GLY A 12 7.85 -6.16 -9.30
CA GLY A 12 8.19 -7.56 -9.58
C GLY A 12 9.21 -7.66 -10.71
N MET A 13 8.90 -7.02 -11.84
CA MET A 13 9.79 -6.96 -13.00
C MET A 13 11.09 -6.22 -12.67
N LEU A 14 11.00 -5.09 -11.96
CA LEU A 14 12.20 -4.34 -11.51
C LEU A 14 13.14 -5.24 -10.72
N ARG A 15 12.62 -5.98 -9.75
CA ARG A 15 13.42 -6.88 -8.92
C ARG A 15 14.03 -8.03 -9.73
N LYS A 16 13.26 -8.67 -10.61
CA LYS A 16 13.77 -9.72 -11.50
C LYS A 16 14.89 -9.20 -12.40
N LYS A 17 14.73 -8.01 -13.00
CA LYS A 17 15.77 -7.36 -13.81
C LYS A 17 17.02 -7.04 -12.97
N THR A 18 16.84 -6.58 -11.73
CA THR A 18 17.95 -6.32 -10.80
C THR A 18 18.72 -7.59 -10.46
N ILE A 19 18.01 -8.68 -10.12
CA ILE A 19 18.65 -10.00 -9.88
C ILE A 19 19.43 -10.42 -11.13
N ALA A 20 18.78 -10.40 -12.31
CA ALA A 20 19.42 -10.78 -13.57
C ALA A 20 20.70 -9.97 -13.84
N TYR A 21 20.67 -8.66 -13.63
CA TYR A 21 21.84 -7.79 -13.83
C TYR A 21 23.04 -8.22 -13.01
N HIS A 22 22.85 -8.57 -11.74
CA HIS A 22 23.94 -8.94 -10.84
C HIS A 22 24.46 -10.36 -11.07
N VAL A 23 23.59 -11.31 -11.47
CA VAL A 23 23.98 -12.72 -11.51
C VAL A 23 24.28 -13.25 -12.91
N LYS A 24 23.87 -12.58 -13.99
CA LYS A 24 23.99 -13.07 -15.37
C LYS A 24 25.39 -13.55 -15.74
N LYS A 25 26.43 -12.92 -15.20
CA LYS A 25 27.84 -13.28 -15.48
C LYS A 25 28.25 -14.66 -14.96
N PHE A 26 27.49 -15.26 -14.05
CA PHE A 26 27.75 -16.56 -13.46
C PHE A 26 27.06 -17.72 -14.22
N PHE A 27 26.17 -17.40 -15.17
CA PHE A 27 25.39 -18.38 -15.90
C PHE A 27 25.87 -18.50 -17.36
N LYS A 28 26.03 -19.74 -17.83
CA LYS A 28 26.47 -20.05 -19.21
C LYS A 28 25.31 -20.08 -20.21
N ASN A 29 24.09 -20.33 -19.73
CA ASN A 29 22.89 -20.38 -20.56
C ASN A 29 21.72 -19.64 -19.94
N SER A 30 20.77 -19.22 -20.78
CA SER A 30 19.62 -18.44 -20.38
C SER A 30 18.59 -19.23 -19.57
N LYS A 31 18.47 -20.55 -19.78
CA LYS A 31 17.49 -21.39 -19.09
C LYS A 31 17.80 -21.46 -17.59
N ASP A 32 19.06 -21.73 -17.25
CA ASP A 32 19.48 -21.81 -15.84
C ASP A 32 19.40 -20.44 -15.16
N LEU A 33 19.78 -19.37 -15.90
CA LEU A 33 19.64 -17.99 -15.43
C LEU A 33 18.18 -17.65 -15.11
N ASN A 34 17.26 -17.92 -16.03
CA ASN A 34 15.84 -17.61 -15.84
C ASN A 34 15.26 -18.39 -14.67
N LYS A 35 15.60 -19.68 -14.55
CA LYS A 35 15.17 -20.49 -13.41
C LYS A 35 15.66 -19.89 -12.09
N PHE A 36 16.94 -19.52 -12.02
CA PHE A 36 17.50 -18.91 -10.82
C PHE A 36 16.80 -17.61 -10.45
N ILE A 37 16.50 -16.74 -11.44
CA ILE A 37 15.80 -15.47 -11.21
C ILE A 37 14.41 -15.73 -10.63
N GLU A 38 13.65 -16.67 -11.18
CA GLU A 38 12.31 -17.00 -10.68
C GLU A 38 12.38 -17.60 -9.27
N ASP A 39 13.30 -18.52 -9.01
CA ASP A 39 13.47 -19.14 -7.69
C ASP A 39 13.85 -18.08 -6.63
N ALA A 40 14.79 -17.20 -6.95
CA ALA A 40 15.25 -16.13 -6.07
C ALA A 40 14.13 -15.10 -5.81
N TYR A 41 13.35 -14.75 -6.84
CA TYR A 41 12.22 -13.83 -6.70
C TYR A 41 11.10 -14.45 -5.86
N ASN A 42 10.77 -15.71 -6.08
CA ASN A 42 9.75 -16.43 -5.29
C ASN A 42 10.18 -16.59 -3.82
N PHE A 43 11.48 -16.86 -3.58
CA PHE A 43 12.03 -16.85 -2.23
C PHE A 43 11.85 -15.49 -1.57
N PHE A 44 12.25 -14.41 -2.25
CA PHE A 44 12.06 -13.04 -1.75
C PHE A 44 10.59 -12.75 -1.41
N LEU A 45 9.66 -13.07 -2.31
CA LEU A 45 8.22 -12.83 -2.07
C LEU A 45 7.71 -13.58 -0.83
N ARG A 46 8.13 -14.82 -0.65
CA ARG A 46 7.75 -15.61 0.52
C ARG A 46 8.26 -14.97 1.82
N GLU A 47 9.55 -14.59 1.82
CA GLU A 47 10.16 -13.96 3.02
C GLU A 47 9.57 -12.57 3.31
N ARG A 48 9.26 -11.79 2.26
CA ARG A 48 8.61 -10.47 2.39
C ARG A 48 7.24 -10.54 3.07
N HIS A 49 6.51 -11.64 2.91
CA HIS A 49 5.18 -11.80 3.53
C HIS A 49 5.24 -12.35 4.96
N LYS A 50 6.42 -12.65 5.49
CA LYS A 50 6.61 -12.94 6.91
C LYS A 50 6.74 -11.63 7.68
N VAL A 51 5.62 -11.02 8.03
CA VAL A 51 5.59 -9.74 8.73
C VAL A 51 5.10 -9.92 10.17
N THR A 52 5.52 -9.02 11.04
CA THR A 52 4.88 -8.82 12.34
C THR A 52 3.97 -7.60 12.20
N PHE A 53 2.71 -7.78 12.52
CA PHE A 53 1.77 -6.66 12.53
C PHE A 53 2.05 -5.73 13.69
N TYR A 54 1.68 -4.46 13.54
CA TYR A 54 1.66 -3.54 14.66
C TYR A 54 0.66 -3.99 15.72
N ASP A 55 0.94 -3.65 16.96
CA ASP A 55 0.03 -3.93 18.08
C ASP A 55 -1.36 -3.37 17.78
N ASP A 56 -2.39 -4.09 18.17
CA ASP A 56 -3.82 -3.74 18.04
C ASP A 56 -4.37 -3.65 16.61
N VAL A 57 -3.54 -3.64 15.56
CA VAL A 57 -4.00 -3.39 14.18
C VAL A 57 -5.01 -4.43 13.69
N ILE A 58 -4.80 -5.71 14.01
CA ILE A 58 -5.71 -6.79 13.55
C ILE A 58 -7.06 -6.64 14.22
N GLU A 59 -7.11 -6.44 15.55
CA GLU A 59 -8.36 -6.24 16.28
C GLU A 59 -9.13 -5.02 15.77
N VAL A 60 -8.42 -3.91 15.50
CA VAL A 60 -9.04 -2.70 14.93
C VAL A 60 -9.60 -2.98 13.55
N LEU A 61 -8.87 -3.68 12.66
CA LEU A 61 -9.35 -4.00 11.33
C LEU A 61 -10.54 -4.96 11.34
N GLU A 62 -10.56 -5.97 12.22
CA GLU A 62 -11.69 -6.88 12.39
C GLU A 62 -12.95 -6.13 12.81
N GLU A 63 -12.85 -5.22 13.79
CA GLU A 63 -13.98 -4.40 14.20
C GLU A 63 -14.45 -3.47 13.07
N LEU A 64 -13.52 -2.80 12.37
CA LEU A 64 -13.86 -1.90 11.28
C LEU A 64 -14.52 -2.64 10.11
N SER A 65 -14.05 -3.84 9.76
CA SER A 65 -14.63 -4.63 8.66
C SER A 65 -16.08 -5.04 8.89
N SER A 66 -16.51 -5.06 10.16
CA SER A 66 -17.91 -5.33 10.53
C SER A 66 -18.84 -4.13 10.33
N LYS A 67 -18.29 -2.91 10.23
CA LYS A 67 -19.04 -1.64 10.19
C LYS A 67 -18.85 -0.88 8.87
N TYR A 68 -17.70 -1.04 8.25
CA TYR A 68 -17.29 -0.27 7.07
C TYR A 68 -16.78 -1.21 5.97
N ARG A 69 -16.83 -0.73 4.74
CA ARG A 69 -16.16 -1.35 3.61
C ARG A 69 -14.67 -1.00 3.65
N LEU A 70 -13.81 -1.99 3.72
CA LEU A 70 -12.37 -1.77 3.76
C LEU A 70 -11.73 -2.10 2.40
N GLY A 71 -10.77 -1.29 1.99
CA GLY A 71 -9.96 -1.52 0.80
C GLY A 71 -8.48 -1.22 1.04
N VAL A 72 -7.60 -1.89 0.31
CA VAL A 72 -6.16 -1.67 0.37
C VAL A 72 -5.67 -0.98 -0.91
N LEU A 73 -4.88 0.09 -0.75
CA LEU A 73 -4.19 0.80 -1.82
C LEU A 73 -2.69 0.78 -1.57
N THR A 74 -1.91 0.13 -2.45
CA THR A 74 -0.46 -0.01 -2.24
C THR A 74 0.36 0.31 -3.48
N ASN A 75 1.45 1.09 -3.30
CA ASN A 75 2.50 1.22 -4.31
C ASN A 75 3.41 -0.01 -4.33
N GLY A 76 3.26 -0.89 -3.35
CA GLY A 76 4.04 -2.10 -3.19
C GLY A 76 3.45 -3.31 -3.91
N ASN A 77 4.04 -4.46 -3.63
CA ASN A 77 3.62 -5.78 -4.10
C ASN A 77 3.31 -6.73 -2.93
N ALA A 78 2.92 -6.19 -1.77
CA ALA A 78 2.40 -6.99 -0.67
C ALA A 78 0.99 -7.49 -1.03
N ASP A 79 0.72 -8.75 -0.71
CA ASP A 79 -0.54 -9.43 -0.99
C ASP A 79 -1.23 -9.74 0.34
N VAL A 80 -2.33 -9.07 0.62
CA VAL A 80 -3.08 -9.23 1.88
C VAL A 80 -3.57 -10.66 2.11
N ASN A 81 -3.80 -11.44 1.04
CA ASN A 81 -4.18 -12.85 1.16
C ASN A 81 -2.99 -13.69 1.67
N LYS A 82 -1.79 -13.40 1.20
CA LYS A 82 -0.57 -14.06 1.69
C LYS A 82 -0.20 -13.62 3.11
N LEU A 83 -0.65 -12.44 3.53
CA LEU A 83 -0.53 -11.97 4.91
C LEU A 83 -1.60 -12.57 5.85
N GLY A 84 -2.59 -13.30 5.31
CA GLY A 84 -3.65 -13.94 6.10
C GLY A 84 -4.80 -13.00 6.50
N ILE A 85 -4.81 -11.76 6.01
CA ILE A 85 -5.79 -10.73 6.37
C ILE A 85 -6.69 -10.31 5.19
N GLY A 86 -6.61 -11.01 4.06
CA GLY A 86 -7.39 -10.64 2.86
C GLY A 86 -8.90 -10.67 3.08
N HIS A 87 -9.39 -11.49 4.00
CA HIS A 87 -10.81 -11.60 4.34
C HIS A 87 -11.40 -10.35 5.01
N LEU A 88 -10.55 -9.41 5.47
CA LEU A 88 -10.98 -8.15 6.08
C LEU A 88 -11.25 -7.04 5.05
N PHE A 89 -10.91 -7.27 3.78
CA PHE A 89 -10.96 -6.25 2.74
C PHE A 89 -11.83 -6.67 1.57
N ASP A 90 -12.66 -5.75 1.08
CA ASP A 90 -13.49 -5.95 -0.12
C ASP A 90 -12.66 -5.97 -1.40
N PHE A 91 -11.55 -5.23 -1.41
CA PHE A 91 -10.63 -5.15 -2.55
C PHE A 91 -9.21 -4.75 -2.12
N SER A 92 -8.25 -5.08 -2.98
CA SER A 92 -6.86 -4.64 -2.86
C SER A 92 -6.38 -4.16 -4.23
N ILE A 93 -5.83 -2.96 -4.30
CA ILE A 93 -5.35 -2.30 -5.53
C ILE A 93 -3.86 -2.01 -5.36
N SER A 94 -3.07 -2.58 -6.23
CA SER A 94 -1.63 -2.34 -6.34
C SER A 94 -1.29 -1.33 -7.45
N ALA A 95 -0.06 -0.82 -7.44
CA ALA A 95 0.46 0.00 -8.54
C ALA A 95 0.38 -0.70 -9.90
N MET A 96 0.52 -2.03 -9.94
CA MET A 96 0.39 -2.83 -11.15
C MET A 96 -1.03 -2.79 -11.74
N ASP A 97 -2.06 -2.79 -10.88
CA ASP A 97 -3.46 -2.81 -11.32
C ASP A 97 -3.87 -1.52 -12.02
N VAL A 98 -3.30 -0.40 -11.58
CA VAL A 98 -3.60 0.94 -12.12
C VAL A 98 -2.46 1.54 -12.96
N LYS A 99 -1.31 0.85 -13.07
CA LYS A 99 -0.11 1.26 -13.81
C LYS A 99 0.41 2.64 -13.38
N SER A 100 0.30 2.94 -12.12
CA SER A 100 0.71 4.20 -11.51
C SER A 100 0.99 4.03 -10.03
N ASN A 101 1.73 4.97 -9.43
CA ASN A 101 2.00 5.02 -7.99
C ASN A 101 1.25 6.19 -7.36
N LYS A 102 0.77 6.03 -6.13
CA LYS A 102 0.37 7.17 -5.31
C LYS A 102 1.58 8.13 -5.19
N PRO A 103 1.42 9.45 -5.25
CA PRO A 103 0.19 10.22 -5.05
C PRO A 103 -0.72 10.37 -6.28
N ASP A 104 -0.40 9.77 -7.44
CA ASP A 104 -1.32 9.79 -8.59
C ASP A 104 -2.70 9.27 -8.17
N GLN A 105 -3.75 9.90 -8.71
CA GLN A 105 -5.14 9.63 -8.31
C GLN A 105 -5.67 8.27 -8.76
N ALA A 106 -4.98 7.53 -9.63
CA ALA A 106 -5.48 6.30 -10.24
C ALA A 106 -5.92 5.24 -9.21
N HIS A 107 -5.18 5.08 -8.09
CA HIS A 107 -5.58 4.17 -7.01
C HIS A 107 -6.90 4.58 -6.35
N PHE A 108 -7.05 5.86 -6.05
CA PHE A 108 -8.24 6.40 -5.37
C PHE A 108 -9.47 6.36 -6.28
N VAL A 109 -9.30 6.72 -7.56
CA VAL A 109 -10.36 6.60 -8.58
C VAL A 109 -10.81 5.15 -8.72
N LYS A 110 -9.87 4.21 -8.79
CA LYS A 110 -10.17 2.78 -8.87
C LYS A 110 -10.89 2.27 -7.61
N ALA A 111 -10.48 2.74 -6.43
CA ALA A 111 -11.15 2.42 -5.17
C ALA A 111 -12.60 2.92 -5.15
N ARG A 112 -12.87 4.15 -5.62
CA ARG A 112 -14.22 4.69 -5.77
C ARG A 112 -15.07 3.84 -6.72
N GLU A 113 -14.51 3.41 -7.87
CA GLU A 113 -15.20 2.53 -8.81
C GLU A 113 -15.61 1.20 -8.18
N LEU A 114 -14.75 0.58 -7.37
CA LEU A 114 -15.00 -0.71 -6.74
C LEU A 114 -15.93 -0.58 -5.52
N SER A 115 -15.73 0.45 -4.71
CA SER A 115 -16.54 0.66 -3.50
C SER A 115 -17.91 1.26 -3.81
N GLN A 116 -18.07 1.99 -4.91
CA GLN A 116 -19.26 2.79 -5.21
C GLN A 116 -19.57 3.83 -4.10
N VAL A 117 -18.52 4.32 -3.40
CA VAL A 117 -18.59 5.31 -2.33
C VAL A 117 -17.93 6.60 -2.80
N ASP A 118 -18.54 7.75 -2.53
CA ASP A 118 -17.98 9.04 -2.93
C ASP A 118 -16.75 9.41 -2.08
N PHE A 119 -15.87 10.24 -2.64
CA PHE A 119 -14.62 10.62 -2.01
C PHE A 119 -14.80 11.30 -0.65
N ASN A 120 -15.82 12.15 -0.49
CA ASN A 120 -16.13 12.82 0.76
C ASN A 120 -16.71 11.89 1.85
N GLU A 121 -17.13 10.68 1.49
CA GLU A 121 -17.58 9.63 2.41
C GLU A 121 -16.49 8.59 2.69
N THR A 122 -15.29 8.81 2.13
CA THR A 122 -14.13 7.93 2.25
C THR A 122 -13.11 8.51 3.22
N LEU A 123 -12.52 7.64 4.05
CA LEU A 123 -11.35 7.94 4.86
C LEU A 123 -10.16 7.14 4.34
N HIS A 124 -9.07 7.81 3.98
CA HIS A 124 -7.80 7.17 3.66
C HIS A 124 -6.84 7.25 4.84
N VAL A 125 -6.29 6.10 5.21
CA VAL A 125 -5.31 5.96 6.29
C VAL A 125 -4.00 5.48 5.70
N GLY A 126 -2.91 6.20 5.94
CA GLY A 126 -1.60 5.81 5.43
C GLY A 126 -0.45 6.45 6.21
N ASP A 127 0.76 5.99 5.94
CA ASP A 127 1.96 6.41 6.65
C ASP A 127 2.79 7.45 5.88
N HIS A 128 2.56 7.61 4.57
CA HIS A 128 3.37 8.49 3.74
C HIS A 128 2.69 9.85 3.51
N PRO A 129 3.28 10.97 4.01
CA PRO A 129 2.67 12.29 3.90
C PRO A 129 2.24 12.69 2.49
N LEU A 130 3.11 12.50 1.49
CA LEU A 130 2.81 12.87 0.09
C LEU A 130 1.90 11.86 -0.59
N ASN A 131 2.24 10.57 -0.52
CA ASN A 131 1.54 9.54 -1.29
C ASN A 131 0.14 9.28 -0.76
N ASP A 132 -0.03 9.30 0.57
CA ASP A 132 -1.29 8.94 1.20
C ASP A 132 -2.09 10.19 1.57
N VAL A 133 -1.51 11.10 2.35
CA VAL A 133 -2.27 12.23 2.87
C VAL A 133 -2.57 13.25 1.77
N LEU A 134 -1.56 13.76 1.07
CA LEU A 134 -1.79 14.76 0.03
C LEU A 134 -2.51 14.17 -1.18
N GLY A 135 -2.08 12.99 -1.67
CA GLY A 135 -2.71 12.34 -2.81
C GLY A 135 -4.21 12.09 -2.62
N ALA A 136 -4.64 11.71 -1.40
CA ALA A 136 -6.06 11.55 -1.09
C ALA A 136 -6.79 12.90 -0.94
N ARG A 137 -6.18 13.89 -0.29
CA ARG A 137 -6.77 15.22 -0.08
C ARG A 137 -7.05 15.97 -1.38
N GLU A 138 -6.21 15.82 -2.40
CA GLU A 138 -6.42 16.43 -3.72
C GLU A 138 -7.75 16.01 -4.37
N LEU A 139 -8.30 14.87 -3.96
CA LEU A 139 -9.61 14.36 -4.41
C LEU A 139 -10.75 14.64 -3.43
N GLY A 140 -10.48 15.34 -2.32
CA GLY A 140 -11.49 15.59 -1.28
C GLY A 140 -11.75 14.40 -0.36
N ILE A 141 -10.84 13.42 -0.33
CA ILE A 141 -10.91 12.27 0.59
C ILE A 141 -10.44 12.71 1.98
N ASN A 142 -11.16 12.30 3.02
CA ASN A 142 -10.73 12.50 4.40
C ASN A 142 -9.46 11.67 4.68
N THR A 143 -8.57 12.19 5.52
CA THR A 143 -7.27 11.52 5.76
C THR A 143 -6.92 11.45 7.23
N MET A 144 -6.36 10.31 7.64
CA MET A 144 -5.62 10.16 8.89
C MET A 144 -4.20 9.69 8.61
N TRP A 145 -3.24 10.30 9.26
CA TRP A 145 -1.84 9.96 9.11
C TRP A 145 -1.37 9.00 10.21
N PHE A 146 -0.99 7.78 9.82
CA PHE A 146 -0.29 6.87 10.72
C PHE A 146 1.17 7.31 10.86
N ASN A 147 1.44 8.17 11.84
CA ASN A 147 2.74 8.80 12.05
C ASN A 147 3.55 8.04 13.13
N LEU A 148 3.92 6.81 12.84
CA LEU A 148 4.64 5.92 13.77
C LEU A 148 5.87 6.58 14.40
N ASN A 149 6.61 7.37 13.62
CA ASN A 149 7.87 7.99 14.02
C ASN A 149 7.69 9.39 14.63
N ASN A 150 6.47 9.84 14.83
CA ASN A 150 6.14 11.16 15.37
C ASN A 150 6.87 12.32 14.65
N LEU A 151 6.85 12.27 13.32
CA LEU A 151 7.48 13.27 12.47
C LEU A 151 6.66 14.57 12.48
N ASN A 152 7.32 15.71 12.25
CA ASN A 152 6.64 16.97 12.05
C ASN A 152 5.91 17.00 10.69
N TRP A 153 4.81 17.73 10.64
CA TRP A 153 4.15 18.05 9.37
C TRP A 153 4.69 19.37 8.83
N ASP A 154 5.59 19.27 7.85
CA ASP A 154 6.30 20.43 7.28
C ASP A 154 5.88 20.71 5.82
N ILE A 155 4.68 20.27 5.42
CA ILE A 155 4.22 20.35 4.02
C ILE A 155 3.38 21.62 3.79
N ASP A 156 2.41 21.84 4.66
CA ASP A 156 1.50 23.00 4.61
C ASP A 156 1.04 23.38 6.02
N ASN A 157 0.20 24.42 6.12
CA ASN A 157 -0.35 24.88 7.40
C ASN A 157 -1.61 24.11 7.84
N ASN A 158 -1.91 22.96 7.22
CA ASN A 158 -3.08 22.15 7.51
C ASN A 158 -2.69 20.70 7.83
N PRO A 159 -2.12 20.43 9.02
CA PRO A 159 -1.72 19.08 9.41
C PRO A 159 -2.93 18.14 9.45
N PRO A 160 -2.75 16.86 9.05
CA PRO A 160 -3.80 15.86 9.17
C PRO A 160 -4.05 15.48 10.63
N ILE A 161 -5.22 14.87 10.89
CA ILE A 161 -5.39 14.07 12.09
C ILE A 161 -4.37 12.94 12.02
N GLN A 162 -3.67 12.70 13.13
CA GLN A 162 -2.58 11.71 13.16
C GLN A 162 -2.64 10.84 14.41
N PHE A 163 -2.09 9.65 14.29
CA PHE A 163 -1.92 8.73 15.40
C PHE A 163 -0.61 7.95 15.27
N THR A 164 -0.09 7.47 16.40
CA THR A 164 1.18 6.71 16.47
C THR A 164 0.96 5.25 16.86
N LYS A 165 -0.22 4.92 17.39
CA LYS A 165 -0.59 3.57 17.84
C LYS A 165 -2.01 3.24 17.38
N TRP A 166 -2.23 2.03 16.93
CA TRP A 166 -3.54 1.58 16.43
C TRP A 166 -4.63 1.60 17.51
N SER A 167 -4.28 1.44 18.80
CA SER A 167 -5.22 1.62 19.91
C SER A 167 -5.89 3.01 19.97
N GLN A 168 -5.26 4.04 19.40
CA GLN A 168 -5.82 5.41 19.35
C GLN A 168 -6.82 5.60 18.21
N PHE A 169 -6.80 4.71 17.20
CA PHE A 169 -7.50 4.94 15.93
C PHE A 169 -9.02 5.07 16.10
N LYS A 170 -9.63 4.20 16.90
CA LYS A 170 -11.10 4.17 17.06
C LYS A 170 -11.62 5.46 17.70
N ASP A 171 -11.02 5.93 18.77
CA ASP A 171 -11.42 7.16 19.45
C ASP A 171 -11.28 8.38 18.53
N LEU A 172 -10.20 8.41 17.73
CA LEU A 172 -9.99 9.46 16.73
C LEU A 172 -11.01 9.39 15.60
N LEU A 173 -11.36 8.20 15.13
CA LEU A 173 -12.38 8.00 14.11
C LEU A 173 -13.75 8.49 14.59
N GLU A 174 -14.16 8.08 15.79
CA GLU A 174 -15.43 8.48 16.38
C GLU A 174 -15.51 9.99 16.67
N SER A 175 -14.46 10.57 17.25
CA SER A 175 -14.42 11.99 17.59
C SER A 175 -14.37 12.91 16.37
N SER A 176 -13.79 12.46 15.26
CA SER A 176 -13.54 13.30 14.09
C SER A 176 -14.55 13.08 12.96
N TYR A 177 -15.11 11.87 12.84
CA TYR A 177 -15.98 11.45 11.74
C TYR A 177 -17.22 10.69 12.19
N GLY A 178 -17.37 10.39 13.50
CA GLY A 178 -18.60 9.81 14.08
C GLY A 178 -19.77 10.77 13.91
N LYS A 179 -20.88 10.28 13.36
CA LYS A 179 -22.15 11.01 13.25
C LYS A 179 -23.09 10.59 14.35
#